data_24f8fa9b2e8b4971187f64195b63189b
#
_entry.id   24f8fa9b2e8b4971187f64195b63189b
#
_cell.length_a   1.000
_cell.length_b   1.000
_cell.length_c   1.000
_cell.angle_alpha   90.00
_cell.angle_beta   90.00
_cell.angle_gamma   90.00
#
_symmetry.space_group_name_H-M   'P 1'
#
loop_
_entity.id
_entity.type
_entity.pdbx_description
1 polymer ?
#
loop_
_entity_poly.entity_id
_entity_poly.type
_entity_poly.pdbx_seq_one_letter_code
_entity_poly.pdbx_strand_id
1 'polypeptide(L)'
;KTVYVPKGTYKAYSDAYRENLPETVRIKETGGDDFIVVDGEVTGYTGDSTEVTIPEGVTKIGASAFKKSQIQKITIPAEVTEIGENAFQGSTALQEVVFSGENNVAEIGSYAFSGCGELTGFSFGENLTEIKEHTFEYCTKLSGELRLPENLTVIGASAFGSCSALNGNLNIPENVTSIGGSAFSGCSGLTGNLQLPEKITSIGAYAFYACSGFNGSLTLPSGITEIADSVFGGCSGLTGELTIPAGVTRIGNYAFGGCSEFTGELKLPENLESMDNYAFSGCGGFTGELVIPDKITNLPREVFARMTGITALTVGRGVTSVHTYASDELPFYGMTGVETVSFLGETPPSASYSWNNNIFADMAGLKTVYVPKGTYKAYSDAYRENLPETV
;
A
#
# COMPACT_ATOMS: atom_id res chain seq x y z
N LYS A 1 -5.40 30.79 -34.71
CA LYS A 1 -4.82 32.16 -34.60
C LYS A 1 -4.69 32.52 -33.13
N THR A 2 -3.70 33.33 -32.80
CA THR A 2 -3.46 33.76 -31.38
C THR A 2 -3.56 35.28 -31.30
N VAL A 3 -4.27 35.75 -30.28
CA VAL A 3 -4.28 37.18 -29.89
C VAL A 3 -3.34 37.31 -28.70
N TYR A 4 -2.37 38.20 -28.79
CA TYR A 4 -1.44 38.45 -27.71
C TYR A 4 -1.90 39.69 -26.93
N VAL A 5 -1.92 39.61 -25.61
CA VAL A 5 -2.33 40.71 -24.71
C VAL A 5 -1.20 41.01 -23.72
N PRO A 6 -1.13 42.25 -23.16
CA PRO A 6 -0.09 42.59 -22.20
C PRO A 6 -0.12 41.77 -20.93
N LYS A 7 1.05 41.65 -20.26
CA LYS A 7 1.23 40.97 -19.00
C LYS A 7 0.22 41.39 -17.93
N GLY A 8 -0.35 40.42 -17.20
CA GLY A 8 -1.32 40.67 -16.12
C GLY A 8 -2.69 41.12 -16.62
N THR A 9 -2.94 41.10 -17.93
CA THR A 9 -4.22 41.56 -18.49
C THR A 9 -5.06 40.44 -19.09
N TYR A 10 -4.63 39.18 -19.02
CA TYR A 10 -5.34 38.03 -19.60
C TYR A 10 -6.81 38.01 -19.21
N LYS A 11 -7.10 38.11 -17.91
CA LYS A 11 -8.47 38.08 -17.39
C LYS A 11 -9.32 39.21 -17.97
N ALA A 12 -8.81 40.43 -17.98
CA ALA A 12 -9.54 41.57 -18.49
C ALA A 12 -9.86 41.44 -19.97
N TYR A 13 -8.93 40.92 -20.76
CA TYR A 13 -9.13 40.70 -22.20
C TYR A 13 -10.00 39.47 -22.47
N SER A 14 -9.83 38.41 -21.69
CA SER A 14 -10.68 37.23 -21.80
C SER A 14 -12.15 37.56 -21.47
N ASP A 15 -12.41 38.23 -20.36
CA ASP A 15 -13.76 38.64 -19.96
C ASP A 15 -14.39 39.59 -20.99
N ALA A 16 -13.60 40.49 -21.60
CA ALA A 16 -14.11 41.48 -22.54
C ALA A 16 -14.37 40.95 -23.96
N TYR A 17 -13.60 39.99 -24.41
CA TYR A 17 -13.56 39.63 -25.84
C TYR A 17 -13.78 38.15 -26.14
N ARG A 18 -13.75 37.22 -25.17
CA ARG A 18 -13.83 35.77 -25.41
C ARG A 18 -15.10 35.37 -26.17
N GLU A 19 -16.23 35.92 -25.80
CA GLU A 19 -17.53 35.63 -26.46
C GLU A 19 -17.59 36.10 -27.92
N ASN A 20 -16.74 37.08 -28.28
CA ASN A 20 -16.69 37.67 -29.61
C ASN A 20 -15.58 37.11 -30.50
N LEU A 21 -14.71 36.25 -29.96
CA LEU A 21 -13.64 35.63 -30.72
C LEU A 21 -14.09 34.26 -31.24
N PRO A 22 -13.74 33.90 -32.49
CA PRO A 22 -13.96 32.55 -32.97
C PRO A 22 -13.27 31.52 -32.08
N GLU A 23 -13.89 30.35 -31.87
CA GLU A 23 -13.33 29.24 -31.04
C GLU A 23 -11.89 28.84 -31.45
N THR A 24 -11.49 29.08 -32.67
CA THR A 24 -10.14 28.84 -33.20
C THR A 24 -9.12 29.89 -32.80
N VAL A 25 -9.54 31.00 -32.14
CA VAL A 25 -8.65 32.10 -31.72
C VAL A 25 -8.34 31.91 -30.22
N ARG A 26 -7.05 31.92 -29.90
CA ARG A 26 -6.53 31.81 -28.53
C ARG A 26 -6.02 33.14 -28.06
N ILE A 27 -6.27 33.49 -26.80
CA ILE A 27 -5.69 34.64 -26.12
C ILE A 27 -4.42 34.19 -25.42
N LYS A 28 -3.31 34.94 -25.59
CA LYS A 28 -2.03 34.69 -24.96
C LYS A 28 -1.41 35.99 -24.45
N GLU A 29 -0.86 36.01 -23.25
CA GLU A 29 -0.14 37.18 -22.74
C GLU A 29 1.22 37.36 -23.43
N THR A 30 1.65 38.62 -23.57
CA THR A 30 2.97 39.00 -24.06
C THR A 30 3.71 39.84 -23.02
N GLY A 31 5.01 39.72 -23.00
CA GLY A 31 5.88 40.63 -22.28
C GLY A 31 6.35 40.16 -20.91
N GLY A 32 7.53 39.59 -20.87
CA GLY A 32 8.30 39.34 -19.66
C GLY A 32 7.74 38.24 -18.79
N ASP A 33 6.90 37.35 -19.33
CA ASP A 33 6.23 36.33 -18.55
C ASP A 33 6.83 34.98 -18.77
N ASP A 34 7.26 34.50 -17.68
CA ASP A 34 7.76 33.16 -17.52
C ASP A 34 6.64 32.12 -17.71
N PHE A 35 5.37 32.52 -17.65
CA PHE A 35 4.21 31.66 -17.84
C PHE A 35 3.69 31.68 -19.28
N ILE A 36 3.41 30.49 -19.83
CA ILE A 36 2.69 30.33 -21.09
C ILE A 36 1.24 30.00 -20.74
N VAL A 37 0.34 30.99 -20.87
CA VAL A 37 -1.08 30.84 -20.55
C VAL A 37 -1.88 30.79 -21.86
N VAL A 38 -2.76 29.80 -21.98
CA VAL A 38 -3.66 29.61 -23.14
C VAL A 38 -5.05 29.27 -22.60
N ASP A 39 -6.04 30.11 -22.90
CA ASP A 39 -7.44 29.90 -22.52
C ASP A 39 -7.67 29.58 -21.03
N GLY A 40 -6.96 30.29 -20.13
CA GLY A 40 -7.03 30.09 -18.68
C GLY A 40 -6.22 28.90 -18.16
N GLU A 41 -5.45 28.23 -19.01
CA GLU A 41 -4.55 27.14 -18.64
C GLU A 41 -3.09 27.59 -18.72
N VAL A 42 -2.31 27.38 -17.65
CA VAL A 42 -0.85 27.47 -17.72
C VAL A 42 -0.34 26.20 -18.41
N THR A 43 0.21 26.36 -19.61
CA THR A 43 0.74 25.25 -20.41
C THR A 43 2.26 25.11 -20.35
N GLY A 44 2.94 26.06 -19.68
CA GLY A 44 4.39 26.00 -19.48
C GLY A 44 4.91 27.18 -18.69
N TYR A 45 6.15 27.03 -18.21
CA TYR A 45 6.92 28.05 -17.53
C TYR A 45 8.34 28.09 -18.11
N THR A 46 8.82 29.29 -18.46
CA THR A 46 10.12 29.49 -19.11
C THR A 46 11.07 30.36 -18.28
N GLY A 47 10.63 30.81 -17.10
CA GLY A 47 11.40 31.66 -16.23
C GLY A 47 12.45 30.90 -15.40
N ASP A 48 13.28 31.69 -14.75
CA ASP A 48 14.35 31.25 -13.85
C ASP A 48 14.08 31.58 -12.37
N SER A 49 12.91 32.19 -12.06
CA SER A 49 12.52 32.49 -10.68
C SER A 49 12.26 31.22 -9.89
N THR A 50 12.77 31.20 -8.66
CA THR A 50 12.53 30.07 -7.71
C THR A 50 11.21 30.21 -6.95
N GLU A 51 10.62 31.39 -6.90
CA GLU A 51 9.32 31.66 -6.29
C GLU A 51 8.40 32.28 -7.33
N VAL A 52 7.25 31.68 -7.55
CA VAL A 52 6.30 32.11 -8.57
C VAL A 52 4.87 32.13 -8.05
N THR A 53 4.07 33.02 -8.61
CA THR A 53 2.63 33.09 -8.38
C THR A 53 1.91 32.90 -9.70
N ILE A 54 1.02 31.92 -9.76
CA ILE A 54 0.16 31.69 -10.94
C ILE A 54 -0.68 32.95 -11.18
N PRO A 55 -0.76 33.45 -12.43
CA PRO A 55 -1.53 34.67 -12.75
C PRO A 55 -3.02 34.52 -12.40
N GLU A 56 -3.66 35.64 -12.03
CA GLU A 56 -5.12 35.71 -11.85
C GLU A 56 -5.86 35.32 -13.14
N GLY A 57 -7.02 34.68 -12.98
CA GLY A 57 -7.85 34.21 -14.10
C GLY A 57 -7.39 32.89 -14.70
N VAL A 58 -6.31 32.31 -14.20
CA VAL A 58 -5.94 30.92 -14.51
C VAL A 58 -6.83 29.97 -13.72
N THR A 59 -7.45 29.02 -14.40
CA THR A 59 -8.34 28.02 -13.81
C THR A 59 -7.73 26.61 -13.81
N LYS A 60 -6.64 26.43 -14.58
CA LYS A 60 -5.99 25.13 -14.74
C LYS A 60 -4.46 25.26 -14.84
N ILE A 61 -3.76 24.37 -14.16
CA ILE A 61 -2.34 24.10 -14.40
C ILE A 61 -2.29 22.89 -15.35
N GLY A 62 -1.79 23.13 -16.56
CA GLY A 62 -1.81 22.14 -17.63
C GLY A 62 -0.84 20.98 -17.42
N ALA A 63 -1.01 19.96 -18.25
CA ALA A 63 -0.16 18.78 -18.22
C ALA A 63 1.32 19.16 -18.47
N SER A 64 2.20 18.68 -17.58
CA SER A 64 3.65 18.90 -17.62
C SER A 64 4.09 20.39 -17.58
N ALA A 65 3.23 21.33 -17.17
CA ALA A 65 3.50 22.77 -17.22
C ALA A 65 4.78 23.19 -16.45
N PHE A 66 5.09 22.50 -15.36
CA PHE A 66 6.28 22.75 -14.51
C PHE A 66 7.13 21.48 -14.35
N LYS A 67 7.02 20.53 -15.28
CA LYS A 67 7.80 19.30 -15.23
C LYS A 67 9.30 19.58 -15.18
N LYS A 68 9.99 19.03 -14.14
CA LYS A 68 11.42 19.21 -13.91
C LYS A 68 11.85 20.69 -13.73
N SER A 69 10.95 21.54 -13.24
CA SER A 69 11.27 22.94 -12.97
C SER A 69 12.19 23.07 -11.75
N GLN A 70 12.84 24.25 -11.65
CA GLN A 70 13.68 24.61 -10.50
C GLN A 70 12.96 25.50 -9.50
N ILE A 71 11.64 25.62 -9.64
CA ILE A 71 10.79 26.39 -8.72
C ILE A 71 10.85 25.73 -7.33
N GLN A 72 11.08 26.56 -6.31
CA GLN A 72 11.08 26.13 -4.90
C GLN A 72 9.73 26.38 -4.24
N LYS A 73 9.04 27.46 -4.64
CA LYS A 73 7.74 27.84 -4.11
C LYS A 73 6.79 28.26 -5.21
N ILE A 74 5.56 27.75 -5.17
CA ILE A 74 4.50 28.17 -6.07
C ILE A 74 3.27 28.61 -5.28
N THR A 75 2.70 29.77 -5.65
CA THR A 75 1.41 30.23 -5.12
C THR A 75 0.33 30.01 -6.18
N ILE A 76 -0.71 29.29 -5.81
CA ILE A 76 -1.84 28.90 -6.66
C ILE A 76 -3.08 29.68 -6.21
N PRO A 77 -3.72 30.49 -7.09
CA PRO A 77 -4.91 31.23 -6.75
C PRO A 77 -6.15 30.35 -6.65
N ALA A 78 -7.18 30.85 -5.94
CA ALA A 78 -8.41 30.11 -5.65
C ALA A 78 -9.23 29.73 -6.89
N GLU A 79 -9.01 30.40 -8.01
CA GLU A 79 -9.66 30.11 -9.29
C GLU A 79 -9.18 28.79 -9.92
N VAL A 80 -8.02 28.26 -9.51
CA VAL A 80 -7.49 27.01 -10.05
C VAL A 80 -8.28 25.83 -9.48
N THR A 81 -8.90 25.07 -10.38
CA THR A 81 -9.70 23.88 -10.03
C THR A 81 -9.06 22.57 -10.49
N GLU A 82 -8.04 22.63 -11.34
CA GLU A 82 -7.37 21.45 -11.89
C GLU A 82 -5.85 21.63 -11.92
N ILE A 83 -5.13 20.59 -11.50
CA ILE A 83 -3.69 20.39 -11.68
C ILE A 83 -3.50 19.18 -12.60
N GLY A 84 -2.95 19.40 -13.78
CA GLY A 84 -2.86 18.41 -14.84
C GLY A 84 -1.85 17.29 -14.58
N GLU A 85 -1.90 16.29 -15.45
CA GLU A 85 -0.99 15.14 -15.43
C GLU A 85 0.49 15.58 -15.55
N ASN A 86 1.37 14.98 -14.72
CA ASN A 86 2.80 15.31 -14.68
C ASN A 86 3.12 16.80 -14.39
N ALA A 87 2.17 17.63 -13.93
CA ALA A 87 2.32 19.08 -13.88
C ALA A 87 3.63 19.54 -13.23
N PHE A 88 4.05 18.91 -12.13
CA PHE A 88 5.31 19.19 -11.43
C PHE A 88 6.24 17.97 -11.37
N GLN A 89 6.01 16.94 -12.19
CA GLN A 89 6.80 15.72 -12.13
C GLN A 89 8.30 15.98 -12.19
N GLY A 90 9.04 15.47 -11.19
CA GLY A 90 10.49 15.61 -11.13
C GLY A 90 10.99 17.02 -10.83
N SER A 91 10.13 17.92 -10.35
CA SER A 91 10.53 19.25 -9.84
C SER A 91 11.16 19.09 -8.47
N THR A 92 12.40 18.59 -8.46
CA THR A 92 13.12 18.18 -7.26
C THR A 92 13.48 19.33 -6.31
N ALA A 93 13.37 20.59 -6.78
CA ALA A 93 13.58 21.77 -5.96
C ALA A 93 12.31 22.28 -5.27
N LEU A 94 11.12 21.80 -5.65
CA LEU A 94 9.83 22.28 -5.13
C LEU A 94 9.67 21.90 -3.65
N GLN A 95 9.60 22.91 -2.80
CA GLN A 95 9.50 22.79 -1.34
C GLN A 95 8.10 23.12 -0.83
N GLU A 96 7.42 24.09 -1.47
CA GLU A 96 6.18 24.65 -0.96
C GLU A 96 5.16 24.91 -2.07
N VAL A 97 3.93 24.44 -1.86
CA VAL A 97 2.75 24.77 -2.66
C VAL A 97 1.78 25.53 -1.74
N VAL A 98 1.52 26.79 -2.07
CA VAL A 98 0.65 27.70 -1.29
C VAL A 98 -0.61 27.98 -2.07
N PHE A 99 -1.76 27.93 -1.43
CA PHE A 99 -3.02 28.40 -2.00
C PHE A 99 -3.32 29.80 -1.45
N SER A 100 -3.51 30.81 -2.34
CA SER A 100 -3.75 32.22 -1.95
C SER A 100 -5.22 32.48 -1.62
N GLY A 101 -5.90 31.53 -1.05
CA GLY A 101 -7.32 31.55 -0.69
C GLY A 101 -7.81 30.17 -0.37
N GLU A 102 -9.09 29.93 -0.60
CA GLU A 102 -9.65 28.58 -0.52
C GLU A 102 -9.04 27.68 -1.59
N ASN A 103 -8.69 26.45 -1.21
CA ASN A 103 -8.21 25.47 -2.18
C ASN A 103 -9.41 24.79 -2.87
N ASN A 104 -9.72 25.23 -4.09
CA ASN A 104 -10.80 24.73 -4.91
C ASN A 104 -10.40 23.63 -5.89
N VAL A 105 -9.17 23.12 -5.78
CA VAL A 105 -8.68 22.05 -6.66
C VAL A 105 -9.54 20.79 -6.45
N ALA A 106 -10.26 20.41 -7.49
CA ALA A 106 -11.13 19.24 -7.53
C ALA A 106 -10.51 18.07 -8.31
N GLU A 107 -9.45 18.34 -9.07
CA GLU A 107 -8.74 17.32 -9.84
C GLU A 107 -7.22 17.53 -9.78
N ILE A 108 -6.49 16.44 -9.46
CA ILE A 108 -5.03 16.36 -9.51
C ILE A 108 -4.68 15.17 -10.40
N GLY A 109 -3.95 15.43 -11.48
CA GLY A 109 -3.60 14.42 -12.48
C GLY A 109 -2.58 13.40 -11.97
N SER A 110 -2.51 12.27 -12.66
CA SER A 110 -1.51 11.24 -12.40
C SER A 110 -0.10 11.82 -12.48
N TYR A 111 0.80 11.39 -11.58
CA TYR A 111 2.18 11.87 -11.49
C TYR A 111 2.35 13.37 -11.22
N ALA A 112 1.30 14.11 -10.86
CA ALA A 112 1.35 15.57 -10.80
C ALA A 112 2.53 16.11 -9.97
N PHE A 113 2.85 15.50 -8.84
CA PHE A 113 3.96 15.86 -7.96
C PHE A 113 5.00 14.73 -7.80
N SER A 114 4.94 13.69 -8.64
CA SER A 114 5.86 12.56 -8.52
C SER A 114 7.31 13.01 -8.62
N GLY A 115 8.13 12.59 -7.64
CA GLY A 115 9.55 12.97 -7.56
C GLY A 115 9.82 14.40 -7.08
N CYS A 116 8.84 15.09 -6.49
CA CYS A 116 9.06 16.35 -5.80
C CYS A 116 9.66 16.08 -4.41
N GLY A 117 10.91 15.60 -4.38
CA GLY A 117 11.56 15.09 -3.17
C GLY A 117 11.76 16.11 -2.05
N GLU A 118 11.78 17.40 -2.37
CA GLU A 118 11.92 18.50 -1.40
C GLU A 118 10.57 19.03 -0.89
N LEU A 119 9.43 18.58 -1.44
CA LEU A 119 8.09 19.03 -1.02
C LEU A 119 7.84 18.64 0.42
N THR A 120 7.57 19.62 1.28
CA THR A 120 7.43 19.41 2.73
C THR A 120 5.99 19.23 3.20
N GLY A 121 5.01 19.72 2.45
CA GLY A 121 3.59 19.63 2.78
C GLY A 121 2.70 19.89 1.58
N PHE A 122 1.45 19.42 1.65
CA PHE A 122 0.41 19.71 0.67
C PHE A 122 -0.95 19.78 1.36
N SER A 123 -1.76 20.76 0.99
CA SER A 123 -3.14 20.90 1.45
C SER A 123 -4.10 20.52 0.34
N PHE A 124 -4.97 19.56 0.59
CA PHE A 124 -5.99 19.12 -0.38
C PHE A 124 -7.21 20.03 -0.34
N GLY A 125 -7.85 20.22 -1.52
CA GLY A 125 -9.17 20.83 -1.61
C GLY A 125 -10.27 19.84 -1.21
N GLU A 126 -11.32 20.35 -0.53
CA GLU A 126 -12.44 19.52 -0.07
C GLU A 126 -13.25 18.89 -1.21
N ASN A 127 -13.14 19.42 -2.43
CA ASN A 127 -13.83 18.92 -3.61
C ASN A 127 -13.12 17.75 -4.30
N LEU A 128 -11.92 17.36 -3.82
CA LEU A 128 -11.15 16.28 -4.40
C LEU A 128 -11.78 14.92 -4.01
N THR A 129 -12.15 14.11 -5.00
CA THR A 129 -12.78 12.80 -4.79
C THR A 129 -11.85 11.62 -5.07
N GLU A 130 -10.73 11.87 -5.72
CA GLU A 130 -9.73 10.86 -6.07
C GLU A 130 -8.32 11.43 -5.99
N ILE A 131 -7.39 10.70 -5.40
CA ILE A 131 -5.96 10.91 -5.57
C ILE A 131 -5.49 9.89 -6.59
N LYS A 132 -5.11 10.37 -7.79
CA LYS A 132 -4.75 9.52 -8.92
C LYS A 132 -3.41 8.80 -8.70
N GLU A 133 -3.09 7.88 -9.60
CA GLU A 133 -1.86 7.09 -9.52
C GLU A 133 -0.60 7.95 -9.53
N HIS A 134 0.39 7.56 -8.72
CA HIS A 134 1.70 8.18 -8.61
C HIS A 134 1.70 9.70 -8.28
N THR A 135 0.57 10.26 -7.81
CA THR A 135 0.43 11.73 -7.64
C THR A 135 1.55 12.33 -6.78
N PHE A 136 1.90 11.72 -5.64
CA PHE A 136 2.97 12.16 -4.74
C PHE A 136 4.09 11.13 -4.56
N GLU A 137 4.20 10.19 -5.49
CA GLU A 137 5.23 9.16 -5.41
C GLU A 137 6.63 9.80 -5.31
N TYR A 138 7.49 9.28 -4.41
CA TYR A 138 8.83 9.81 -4.12
C TYR A 138 8.88 11.27 -3.59
N CYS A 139 7.81 11.78 -2.98
CA CYS A 139 7.85 12.99 -2.20
C CYS A 139 8.46 12.70 -0.82
N THR A 140 9.76 12.42 -0.78
CA THR A 140 10.45 11.85 0.39
C THR A 140 10.53 12.76 1.60
N LYS A 141 10.34 14.09 1.42
CA LYS A 141 10.27 15.07 2.51
C LYS A 141 8.85 15.52 2.87
N LEU A 142 7.83 14.99 2.15
CA LEU A 142 6.44 15.24 2.51
C LEU A 142 6.20 14.71 3.94
N SER A 143 5.92 15.61 4.87
CA SER A 143 5.94 15.34 6.31
C SER A 143 4.71 15.89 7.01
N GLY A 144 4.54 15.50 8.28
CA GLY A 144 3.36 15.83 9.07
C GLY A 144 2.23 14.85 8.86
N GLU A 145 1.10 15.13 9.51
CA GLU A 145 -0.12 14.35 9.39
C GLU A 145 -0.73 14.52 8.00
N LEU A 146 -0.99 13.40 7.34
CA LEU A 146 -1.66 13.41 6.03
C LEU A 146 -3.17 13.61 6.23
N ARG A 147 -3.66 14.82 5.87
CA ARG A 147 -5.08 15.17 5.96
C ARG A 147 -5.76 14.97 4.62
N LEU A 148 -6.43 13.86 4.46
CA LEU A 148 -7.17 13.51 3.25
C LEU A 148 -8.58 14.14 3.27
N PRO A 149 -9.12 14.58 2.11
CA PRO A 149 -10.47 15.16 2.03
C PRO A 149 -11.55 14.13 2.40
N GLU A 150 -12.58 14.55 3.12
CA GLU A 150 -13.69 13.68 3.55
C GLU A 150 -14.50 13.09 2.38
N ASN A 151 -14.49 13.76 1.23
CA ASN A 151 -15.18 13.31 0.02
C ASN A 151 -14.37 12.30 -0.82
N LEU A 152 -13.16 11.95 -0.38
CA LEU A 152 -12.29 11.03 -1.09
C LEU A 152 -12.91 9.62 -1.18
N THR A 153 -12.91 9.05 -2.38
CA THR A 153 -13.46 7.71 -2.66
C THR A 153 -12.40 6.72 -3.14
N VAL A 154 -11.31 7.22 -3.74
CA VAL A 154 -10.25 6.40 -4.33
C VAL A 154 -8.86 6.97 -3.99
N ILE A 155 -7.96 6.10 -3.55
CA ILE A 155 -6.53 6.36 -3.45
C ILE A 155 -5.84 5.49 -4.51
N GLY A 156 -5.25 6.12 -5.51
CA GLY A 156 -4.65 5.47 -6.67
C GLY A 156 -3.37 4.69 -6.37
N ALA A 157 -2.91 3.93 -7.36
CA ALA A 157 -1.67 3.17 -7.25
C ALA A 157 -0.47 4.09 -7.00
N SER A 158 0.42 3.72 -6.07
CA SER A 158 1.61 4.48 -5.69
C SER A 158 1.35 5.96 -5.34
N ALA A 159 0.11 6.33 -4.99
CA ALA A 159 -0.28 7.74 -4.78
C ALA A 159 0.64 8.48 -3.79
N PHE A 160 1.10 7.79 -2.75
CA PHE A 160 2.07 8.25 -1.75
C PHE A 160 3.28 7.31 -1.62
N GLY A 161 3.55 6.49 -2.63
CA GLY A 161 4.67 5.56 -2.60
C GLY A 161 5.99 6.25 -2.26
N SER A 162 6.73 5.71 -1.27
CA SER A 162 8.02 6.25 -0.80
C SER A 162 7.97 7.65 -0.19
N CYS A 163 6.81 8.11 0.31
CA CYS A 163 6.70 9.31 1.14
C CYS A 163 7.15 9.00 2.58
N SER A 164 8.42 8.68 2.76
CA SER A 164 8.98 8.14 4.01
C SER A 164 8.97 9.10 5.20
N ALA A 165 8.87 10.41 4.95
CA ALA A 165 8.80 11.42 6.00
C ALA A 165 7.37 11.70 6.51
N LEU A 166 6.32 11.18 5.83
CA LEU A 166 4.95 11.24 6.37
C LEU A 166 4.94 10.62 7.76
N ASN A 167 4.38 11.31 8.72
CA ASN A 167 4.36 10.88 10.12
C ASN A 167 3.01 11.18 10.77
N GLY A 168 2.80 10.60 11.97
CA GLY A 168 1.50 10.66 12.63
C GLY A 168 0.54 9.59 12.14
N ASN A 169 -0.70 9.67 12.55
CA ASN A 169 -1.74 8.71 12.19
C ASN A 169 -2.16 8.87 10.74
N LEU A 170 -2.40 7.76 10.07
CA LEU A 170 -3.05 7.74 8.77
C LEU A 170 -4.57 7.62 8.96
N ASN A 171 -5.29 8.72 8.75
CA ASN A 171 -6.75 8.75 8.81
C ASN A 171 -7.29 8.64 7.38
N ILE A 172 -7.78 7.46 7.01
CA ILE A 172 -8.41 7.23 5.70
C ILE A 172 -9.90 7.56 5.81
N PRO A 173 -10.45 8.47 4.96
CA PRO A 173 -11.86 8.86 5.03
C PRO A 173 -12.83 7.70 4.82
N GLU A 174 -13.97 7.73 5.52
CA GLU A 174 -14.99 6.67 5.51
C GLU A 174 -15.64 6.42 4.13
N ASN A 175 -15.46 7.34 3.19
CA ASN A 175 -15.99 7.19 1.83
C ASN A 175 -15.05 6.46 0.88
N VAL A 176 -13.81 6.17 1.31
CA VAL A 176 -12.85 5.44 0.47
C VAL A 176 -13.32 4.00 0.27
N THR A 177 -13.40 3.59 -1.00
CA THR A 177 -13.85 2.26 -1.43
C THR A 177 -12.72 1.40 -1.97
N SER A 178 -11.61 2.02 -2.38
CA SER A 178 -10.44 1.31 -2.90
C SER A 178 -9.13 2.02 -2.61
N ILE A 179 -8.09 1.22 -2.35
CA ILE A 179 -6.70 1.65 -2.21
C ILE A 179 -5.88 0.90 -3.25
N GLY A 180 -5.20 1.63 -4.11
CA GLY A 180 -4.40 1.07 -5.20
C GLY A 180 -3.13 0.35 -4.74
N GLY A 181 -2.52 -0.41 -5.64
CA GLY A 181 -1.26 -1.09 -5.35
C GLY A 181 -0.15 -0.08 -4.98
N SER A 182 0.67 -0.43 -3.99
CA SER A 182 1.77 0.41 -3.52
C SER A 182 1.37 1.82 -3.05
N ALA A 183 0.09 2.10 -2.80
CA ALA A 183 -0.41 3.45 -2.51
C ALA A 183 0.35 4.16 -1.39
N PHE A 184 0.75 3.44 -0.35
CA PHE A 184 1.55 3.93 0.79
C PHE A 184 2.85 3.13 0.98
N SER A 185 3.28 2.38 -0.03
CA SER A 185 4.50 1.56 0.08
C SER A 185 5.70 2.40 0.49
N GLY A 186 6.43 1.98 1.53
CA GLY A 186 7.60 2.69 2.03
C GLY A 186 7.30 3.96 2.84
N CYS A 187 6.05 4.23 3.23
CA CYS A 187 5.70 5.31 4.16
C CYS A 187 6.08 4.94 5.60
N SER A 188 7.38 4.74 5.85
CA SER A 188 7.91 4.19 7.10
C SER A 188 7.78 5.12 8.32
N GLY A 189 7.46 6.40 8.11
CA GLY A 189 7.25 7.35 9.20
C GLY A 189 5.81 7.39 9.75
N LEU A 190 4.83 6.76 9.08
CA LEU A 190 3.44 6.66 9.57
C LEU A 190 3.40 5.85 10.87
N THR A 191 2.61 6.32 11.84
CA THR A 191 2.52 5.74 13.20
C THR A 191 1.08 5.49 13.63
N GLY A 192 0.89 4.89 14.81
CA GLY A 192 -0.43 4.64 15.38
C GLY A 192 -1.11 3.41 14.80
N ASN A 193 -2.44 3.39 14.87
CA ASN A 193 -3.27 2.33 14.35
C ASN A 193 -3.44 2.48 12.83
N LEU A 194 -3.55 1.37 12.12
CA LEU A 194 -4.03 1.34 10.73
C LEU A 194 -5.48 0.87 10.72
N GLN A 195 -6.41 1.82 10.65
CA GLN A 195 -7.85 1.55 10.56
C GLN A 195 -8.31 1.73 9.13
N LEU A 196 -8.75 0.66 8.51
CA LEU A 196 -9.27 0.68 7.14
C LEU A 196 -10.79 0.77 7.18
N PRO A 197 -11.39 1.79 6.49
CA PRO A 197 -12.84 1.99 6.47
C PRO A 197 -13.63 0.78 5.95
N GLU A 198 -14.81 0.54 6.51
CA GLU A 198 -15.67 -0.59 6.15
C GLU A 198 -16.18 -0.59 4.70
N LYS A 199 -16.18 0.56 4.02
CA LYS A 199 -16.54 0.66 2.61
C LYS A 199 -15.46 0.14 1.66
N ILE A 200 -14.25 -0.11 2.13
CA ILE A 200 -13.18 -0.64 1.28
C ILE A 200 -13.51 -2.07 0.87
N THR A 201 -13.53 -2.30 -0.43
CA THR A 201 -13.74 -3.61 -1.04
C THR A 201 -12.49 -4.15 -1.72
N SER A 202 -11.48 -3.31 -1.94
CA SER A 202 -10.24 -3.68 -2.62
C SER A 202 -9.05 -2.92 -2.06
N ILE A 203 -7.99 -3.68 -1.75
CA ILE A 203 -6.68 -3.16 -1.35
C ILE A 203 -5.65 -3.80 -2.26
N GLY A 204 -4.95 -2.98 -3.03
CA GLY A 204 -3.99 -3.48 -4.02
C GLY A 204 -2.73 -4.07 -3.39
N ALA A 205 -2.01 -4.87 -4.17
CA ALA A 205 -0.75 -5.45 -3.74
C ALA A 205 0.26 -4.36 -3.31
N TYR A 206 1.04 -4.65 -2.27
CA TYR A 206 2.04 -3.74 -1.69
C TYR A 206 1.47 -2.43 -1.12
N ALA A 207 0.15 -2.28 -0.94
CA ALA A 207 -0.47 -0.99 -0.58
C ALA A 207 0.17 -0.34 0.65
N PHE A 208 0.54 -1.11 1.66
CA PHE A 208 1.21 -0.66 2.88
C PHE A 208 2.57 -1.36 3.10
N TYR A 209 3.19 -1.88 2.03
CA TYR A 209 4.47 -2.59 2.14
C TYR A 209 5.53 -1.70 2.80
N ALA A 210 6.28 -2.28 3.77
CA ALA A 210 7.35 -1.61 4.50
C ALA A 210 6.93 -0.32 5.26
N CYS A 211 5.64 -0.19 5.64
CA CYS A 211 5.18 0.83 6.56
C CYS A 211 5.54 0.45 8.01
N SER A 212 6.83 0.35 8.30
CA SER A 212 7.37 -0.17 9.56
C SER A 212 7.14 0.71 10.79
N GLY A 213 6.73 1.97 10.58
CA GLY A 213 6.48 2.93 11.66
C GLY A 213 5.13 2.75 12.37
N PHE A 214 4.15 2.08 11.76
CA PHE A 214 2.91 1.74 12.48
C PHE A 214 3.25 0.97 13.75
N ASN A 215 2.69 1.40 14.88
CA ASN A 215 2.95 0.84 16.20
C ASN A 215 1.67 0.58 17.02
N GLY A 216 0.56 0.47 16.34
CA GLY A 216 -0.76 0.16 16.89
C GLY A 216 -1.43 -1.01 16.16
N SER A 217 -2.73 -1.16 16.32
CA SER A 217 -3.50 -2.26 15.76
C SER A 217 -3.83 -2.09 14.28
N LEU A 218 -4.07 -3.22 13.61
CA LEU A 218 -4.62 -3.28 12.25
C LEU A 218 -6.10 -3.66 12.32
N THR A 219 -6.97 -2.84 11.71
CA THR A 219 -8.39 -3.17 11.51
C THR A 219 -8.66 -3.32 10.01
N LEU A 220 -9.11 -4.52 9.62
CA LEU A 220 -9.47 -4.84 8.23
C LEU A 220 -10.96 -4.70 8.01
N PRO A 221 -11.41 -4.16 6.86
CA PRO A 221 -12.84 -4.07 6.54
C PRO A 221 -13.45 -5.46 6.33
N SER A 222 -14.68 -5.63 6.82
CA SER A 222 -15.37 -6.93 6.81
C SER A 222 -15.72 -7.45 5.40
N GLY A 223 -15.76 -6.56 4.41
CA GLY A 223 -16.17 -6.84 3.03
C GLY A 223 -15.06 -7.39 2.12
N ILE A 224 -13.80 -7.43 2.55
CA ILE A 224 -12.73 -7.96 1.69
C ILE A 224 -12.79 -9.49 1.61
N THR A 225 -12.48 -10.02 0.42
CA THR A 225 -12.45 -11.46 0.16
C THR A 225 -11.04 -11.99 -0.11
N GLU A 226 -10.09 -11.09 -0.24
CA GLU A 226 -8.69 -11.39 -0.50
C GLU A 226 -7.78 -10.41 0.27
N ILE A 227 -6.66 -10.92 0.75
CA ILE A 227 -5.54 -10.11 1.23
C ILE A 227 -4.44 -10.23 0.19
N ALA A 228 -4.18 -9.13 -0.53
CA ALA A 228 -3.30 -9.12 -1.70
C ALA A 228 -1.83 -9.36 -1.34
N ASP A 229 -1.01 -9.59 -2.37
CA ASP A 229 0.43 -9.83 -2.21
C ASP A 229 1.12 -8.66 -1.50
N SER A 230 1.89 -8.96 -0.48
CA SER A 230 2.73 -8.03 0.29
C SER A 230 1.99 -6.80 0.85
N VAL A 231 0.66 -6.85 0.96
CA VAL A 231 -0.13 -5.66 1.32
C VAL A 231 0.30 -5.06 2.66
N PHE A 232 0.66 -5.86 3.66
CA PHE A 232 1.21 -5.44 4.95
C PHE A 232 2.63 -5.97 5.18
N GLY A 233 3.28 -6.50 4.14
CA GLY A 233 4.62 -7.06 4.25
C GLY A 233 5.62 -6.04 4.81
N GLY A 234 6.38 -6.42 5.85
CA GLY A 234 7.33 -5.53 6.50
C GLY A 234 6.74 -4.44 7.39
N CYS A 235 5.43 -4.48 7.70
CA CYS A 235 4.82 -3.63 8.74
C CYS A 235 5.18 -4.16 10.14
N SER A 236 6.47 -4.18 10.45
CA SER A 236 7.03 -4.87 11.61
C SER A 236 6.57 -4.33 12.97
N GLY A 237 6.07 -3.09 13.03
CA GLY A 237 5.61 -2.48 14.26
C GLY A 237 4.09 -2.59 14.50
N LEU A 238 3.29 -3.19 13.59
CA LEU A 238 1.88 -3.47 13.86
C LEU A 238 1.73 -4.44 15.03
N THR A 239 0.88 -4.10 16.01
CA THR A 239 0.72 -4.81 17.27
C THR A 239 -0.72 -5.26 17.52
N GLY A 240 -0.93 -5.99 18.64
CA GLY A 240 -2.25 -6.46 19.05
C GLY A 240 -2.69 -7.70 18.28
N GLU A 241 -3.95 -8.06 18.45
CA GLU A 241 -4.54 -9.23 17.78
C GLU A 241 -4.88 -8.92 16.32
N LEU A 242 -4.56 -9.84 15.42
CA LEU A 242 -4.97 -9.77 14.01
C LEU A 242 -6.29 -10.50 13.82
N THR A 243 -7.33 -9.76 13.41
CA THR A 243 -8.61 -10.35 12.99
C THR A 243 -8.70 -10.35 11.47
N ILE A 244 -8.65 -11.55 10.87
CA ILE A 244 -8.86 -11.74 9.43
C ILE A 244 -10.36 -11.94 9.19
N PRO A 245 -11.00 -11.14 8.32
CA PRO A 245 -12.44 -11.27 8.05
C PRO A 245 -12.82 -12.66 7.54
N ALA A 246 -13.98 -13.18 8.00
CA ALA A 246 -14.45 -14.53 7.64
C ALA A 246 -14.72 -14.73 6.15
N GLY A 247 -14.89 -13.64 5.38
CA GLY A 247 -15.06 -13.65 3.92
C GLY A 247 -13.77 -13.88 3.13
N VAL A 248 -12.61 -13.82 3.80
CA VAL A 248 -11.32 -13.98 3.11
C VAL A 248 -11.10 -15.42 2.68
N THR A 249 -10.88 -15.63 1.38
CA THR A 249 -10.63 -16.93 0.76
C THR A 249 -9.19 -17.11 0.28
N ARG A 250 -8.45 -16.02 0.10
CA ARG A 250 -7.04 -16.03 -0.32
C ARG A 250 -6.20 -15.04 0.50
N ILE A 251 -5.00 -15.47 0.89
CA ILE A 251 -3.96 -14.63 1.48
C ILE A 251 -2.73 -14.72 0.56
N GLY A 252 -2.34 -13.59 -0.01
CA GLY A 252 -1.30 -13.48 -1.03
C GLY A 252 0.11 -13.66 -0.50
N ASN A 253 1.04 -13.64 -1.44
CA ASN A 253 2.47 -13.80 -1.19
C ASN A 253 3.00 -12.70 -0.27
N TYR A 254 3.68 -13.11 0.82
CA TYR A 254 4.27 -12.17 1.81
C TYR A 254 3.27 -11.16 2.43
N ALA A 255 1.96 -11.48 2.43
CA ALA A 255 0.90 -10.54 2.80
C ALA A 255 1.08 -9.91 4.19
N PHE A 256 1.53 -10.70 5.17
CA PHE A 256 1.91 -10.28 6.53
C PHE A 256 3.37 -10.59 6.86
N GLY A 257 4.17 -10.98 5.86
CA GLY A 257 5.56 -11.36 6.10
C GLY A 257 6.34 -10.27 6.83
N GLY A 258 7.01 -10.65 7.93
CA GLY A 258 7.78 -9.72 8.76
C GLY A 258 6.96 -8.85 9.74
N CYS A 259 5.64 -9.08 9.91
CA CYS A 259 4.82 -8.43 10.93
C CYS A 259 5.07 -9.10 12.30
N SER A 260 6.23 -8.83 12.89
CA SER A 260 6.74 -9.58 14.05
C SER A 260 6.04 -9.26 15.38
N GLU A 261 5.38 -8.10 15.49
CA GLU A 261 4.82 -7.58 16.75
C GLU A 261 3.32 -7.88 16.95
N PHE A 262 2.65 -8.56 16.01
CA PHE A 262 1.30 -9.07 16.29
C PHE A 262 1.32 -10.04 17.46
N THR A 263 0.28 -10.02 18.30
CA THR A 263 0.17 -10.84 19.51
C THR A 263 -1.13 -11.66 19.52
N GLY A 264 -1.26 -12.56 20.52
CA GLY A 264 -2.43 -13.43 20.62
C GLY A 264 -2.38 -14.60 19.66
N GLU A 265 -3.51 -15.23 19.41
CA GLU A 265 -3.66 -16.38 18.51
C GLU A 265 -3.89 -15.92 17.06
N LEU A 266 -3.23 -16.56 16.11
CA LEU A 266 -3.56 -16.37 14.70
C LEU A 266 -4.76 -17.27 14.32
N LYS A 267 -5.91 -16.65 14.06
CA LYS A 267 -7.14 -17.34 13.64
C LYS A 267 -7.32 -17.19 12.14
N LEU A 268 -7.09 -18.29 11.40
CA LEU A 268 -7.35 -18.35 9.98
C LEU A 268 -8.85 -18.60 9.71
N PRO A 269 -9.47 -17.90 8.74
CA PRO A 269 -10.88 -18.13 8.40
C PRO A 269 -11.16 -19.56 7.94
N GLU A 270 -12.26 -20.17 8.37
CA GLU A 270 -12.66 -21.52 7.93
C GLU A 270 -12.88 -21.60 6.41
N ASN A 271 -13.20 -20.48 5.77
CA ASN A 271 -13.41 -20.37 4.34
C ASN A 271 -12.13 -20.16 3.53
N LEU A 272 -10.98 -20.06 4.19
CA LEU A 272 -9.70 -19.84 3.52
C LEU A 272 -9.37 -21.05 2.61
N GLU A 273 -9.16 -20.78 1.32
CA GLU A 273 -8.92 -21.78 0.27
C GLU A 273 -7.47 -21.85 -0.15
N SER A 274 -6.75 -20.70 -0.06
CA SER A 274 -5.33 -20.63 -0.42
C SER A 274 -4.56 -19.61 0.38
N MET A 275 -3.29 -19.92 0.59
CA MET A 275 -2.26 -19.00 1.04
C MET A 275 -1.09 -19.12 0.09
N ASP A 276 -0.36 -18.01 -0.13
CA ASP A 276 0.82 -18.01 -0.99
C ASP A 276 2.11 -18.01 -0.15
N ASN A 277 3.28 -18.05 -0.84
CA ASN A 277 4.58 -18.15 -0.18
C ASN A 277 4.78 -17.01 0.84
N TYR A 278 5.41 -17.32 1.96
CA TYR A 278 5.80 -16.35 3.00
C TYR A 278 4.66 -15.58 3.65
N ALA A 279 3.39 -15.95 3.46
CA ALA A 279 2.24 -15.14 3.86
C ALA A 279 2.33 -14.63 5.32
N PHE A 280 2.84 -15.44 6.25
CA PHE A 280 3.07 -15.10 7.67
C PHE A 280 4.52 -15.34 8.11
N SER A 281 5.46 -15.42 7.20
CA SER A 281 6.88 -15.66 7.53
C SER A 281 7.41 -14.54 8.43
N GLY A 282 8.03 -14.90 9.55
CA GLY A 282 8.59 -13.93 10.50
C GLY A 282 7.57 -13.28 11.45
N CYS A 283 6.31 -13.74 11.47
CA CYS A 283 5.31 -13.28 12.45
C CYS A 283 5.49 -13.96 13.81
N GLY A 284 6.64 -13.72 14.45
CA GLY A 284 7.06 -14.43 15.67
C GLY A 284 6.28 -14.10 16.94
N GLY A 285 5.52 -13.01 16.96
CA GLY A 285 4.77 -12.56 18.14
C GLY A 285 3.42 -13.27 18.36
N PHE A 286 2.88 -14.00 17.34
CA PHE A 286 1.71 -14.85 17.57
C PHE A 286 2.05 -16.00 18.51
N THR A 287 1.07 -16.39 19.34
CA THR A 287 1.22 -17.41 20.40
C THR A 287 0.09 -18.42 20.36
N GLY A 288 0.21 -19.50 21.15
CA GLY A 288 -0.85 -20.49 21.29
C GLY A 288 -0.89 -21.52 20.15
N GLU A 289 -2.08 -21.89 19.72
CA GLU A 289 -2.30 -22.89 18.67
C GLU A 289 -2.50 -22.21 17.31
N LEU A 290 -1.86 -22.75 16.28
CA LEU A 290 -2.16 -22.43 14.87
C LEU A 290 -2.97 -23.58 14.25
N VAL A 291 -4.21 -23.29 13.82
CA VAL A 291 -5.08 -24.25 13.13
C VAL A 291 -5.14 -23.92 11.65
N ILE A 292 -4.70 -24.85 10.81
CA ILE A 292 -4.81 -24.73 9.34
C ILE A 292 -6.17 -25.27 8.91
N PRO A 293 -7.01 -24.47 8.22
CA PRO A 293 -8.36 -24.86 7.82
C PRO A 293 -8.40 -26.07 6.87
N ASP A 294 -9.51 -26.82 6.92
CA ASP A 294 -9.72 -28.02 6.12
C ASP A 294 -9.78 -27.78 4.60
N LYS A 295 -10.06 -26.55 4.14
CA LYS A 295 -10.07 -26.20 2.71
C LYS A 295 -8.69 -25.98 2.10
N ILE A 296 -7.66 -25.77 2.92
CA ILE A 296 -6.28 -25.64 2.45
C ILE A 296 -5.79 -27.01 1.97
N THR A 297 -5.34 -27.09 0.71
CA THR A 297 -4.87 -28.33 0.11
C THR A 297 -3.35 -28.40 -0.04
N ASN A 298 -2.71 -27.26 -0.09
CA ASN A 298 -1.27 -27.13 -0.24
C ASN A 298 -0.71 -26.10 0.74
N LEU A 299 0.42 -26.41 1.37
CA LEU A 299 1.19 -25.47 2.18
C LEU A 299 2.39 -24.98 1.38
N PRO A 300 2.40 -23.69 0.99
CA PRO A 300 3.45 -23.15 0.18
C PRO A 300 4.73 -22.86 0.99
N ARG A 301 5.76 -22.41 0.28
CA ARG A 301 7.08 -22.10 0.79
C ARG A 301 7.01 -21.11 1.95
N GLU A 302 7.62 -21.45 3.07
CA GLU A 302 7.80 -20.62 4.28
C GLU A 302 6.53 -19.86 4.74
N VAL A 303 5.35 -20.42 4.46
CA VAL A 303 4.08 -19.73 4.73
C VAL A 303 3.94 -19.32 6.20
N PHE A 304 4.49 -20.11 7.14
CA PHE A 304 4.49 -19.87 8.59
C PHE A 304 5.90 -19.89 9.19
N ALA A 305 6.93 -19.75 8.36
CA ALA A 305 8.29 -19.85 8.86
C ALA A 305 8.59 -18.82 9.95
N ARG A 306 9.40 -19.22 10.94
CA ARG A 306 9.87 -18.36 12.04
C ARG A 306 8.75 -17.82 12.95
N MET A 307 7.59 -18.47 13.00
CA MET A 307 6.55 -18.16 13.99
C MET A 307 6.90 -18.83 15.32
N THR A 308 7.87 -18.27 16.01
CA THR A 308 8.51 -18.90 17.18
C THR A 308 7.63 -18.98 18.43
N GLY A 309 6.57 -18.16 18.53
CA GLY A 309 5.66 -18.13 19.66
C GLY A 309 4.53 -19.17 19.60
N ILE A 310 4.32 -19.84 18.45
CA ILE A 310 3.32 -20.90 18.33
C ILE A 310 3.79 -22.15 19.08
N THR A 311 2.91 -22.70 19.92
CA THR A 311 3.20 -23.89 20.75
C THR A 311 2.52 -25.17 20.28
N ALA A 312 1.42 -25.06 19.53
CA ALA A 312 0.70 -26.20 18.94
C ALA A 312 0.32 -25.89 17.48
N LEU A 313 0.38 -26.92 16.65
CA LEU A 313 0.02 -26.84 15.23
C LEU A 313 -1.00 -27.92 14.91
N THR A 314 -2.16 -27.51 14.39
CA THR A 314 -3.17 -28.45 13.86
C THR A 314 -3.28 -28.30 12.34
N VAL A 315 -2.99 -29.37 11.61
CA VAL A 315 -3.02 -29.42 10.15
C VAL A 315 -4.35 -30.02 9.68
N GLY A 316 -5.15 -29.21 8.97
CA GLY A 316 -6.48 -29.57 8.49
C GLY A 316 -6.50 -30.79 7.54
N ARG A 317 -7.67 -31.41 7.39
CA ARG A 317 -7.87 -32.65 6.61
C ARG A 317 -7.56 -32.46 5.13
N GLY A 318 -7.73 -31.26 4.59
CA GLY A 318 -7.52 -30.98 3.17
C GLY A 318 -6.06 -30.93 2.74
N VAL A 319 -5.12 -30.75 3.68
CA VAL A 319 -3.71 -30.60 3.34
C VAL A 319 -3.15 -31.94 2.83
N THR A 320 -2.88 -32.00 1.54
CA THR A 320 -2.35 -33.20 0.85
C THR A 320 -0.93 -33.00 0.34
N SER A 321 -0.47 -31.74 0.23
CA SER A 321 0.87 -31.43 -0.25
C SER A 321 1.53 -30.31 0.56
N VAL A 322 2.85 -30.37 0.64
CA VAL A 322 3.69 -29.32 1.22
C VAL A 322 4.77 -28.95 0.22
N HIS A 323 5.03 -27.67 0.08
CA HIS A 323 6.10 -27.20 -0.80
C HIS A 323 7.45 -27.40 -0.11
N THR A 324 8.35 -28.11 -0.77
CA THR A 324 9.70 -28.37 -0.28
C THR A 324 10.67 -28.19 -1.44
N TYR A 325 11.37 -27.08 -1.51
CA TYR A 325 12.36 -26.83 -2.57
C TYR A 325 13.79 -26.97 -2.06
N ALA A 326 14.08 -26.41 -0.90
CA ALA A 326 15.36 -26.49 -0.20
C ALA A 326 15.10 -26.77 1.29
N SER A 327 16.14 -27.12 2.03
CA SER A 327 16.03 -27.51 3.45
C SER A 327 15.53 -26.40 4.38
N ASP A 328 15.66 -25.15 3.96
CA ASP A 328 15.30 -23.94 4.70
C ASP A 328 14.04 -23.22 4.15
N GLU A 329 13.39 -23.79 3.12
CA GLU A 329 12.21 -23.21 2.48
C GLU A 329 10.90 -23.91 2.85
N LEU A 330 10.90 -24.63 3.96
CA LEU A 330 9.77 -25.44 4.41
C LEU A 330 8.66 -24.60 5.02
N PRO A 331 7.37 -25.01 4.92
CA PRO A 331 6.24 -24.21 5.41
C PRO A 331 6.36 -23.78 6.86
N PHE A 332 6.96 -24.62 7.71
CA PHE A 332 7.06 -24.45 9.17
C PHE A 332 8.50 -24.23 9.64
N TYR A 333 9.41 -23.90 8.74
CA TYR A 333 10.83 -23.70 9.10
C TYR A 333 11.04 -22.71 10.25
N GLY A 334 11.79 -23.11 11.27
CA GLY A 334 12.12 -22.23 12.40
C GLY A 334 10.97 -21.98 13.37
N MET A 335 9.91 -22.78 13.37
CA MET A 335 8.84 -22.75 14.38
C MET A 335 9.31 -23.44 15.67
N THR A 336 10.33 -22.90 16.30
CA THR A 336 11.05 -23.53 17.43
C THR A 336 10.23 -23.71 18.69
N GLY A 337 9.12 -22.96 18.84
CA GLY A 337 8.21 -23.04 20.00
C GLY A 337 7.19 -24.18 19.93
N VAL A 338 7.02 -24.81 18.76
CA VAL A 338 6.00 -25.85 18.58
C VAL A 338 6.38 -27.11 19.37
N GLU A 339 5.52 -27.50 20.32
CA GLU A 339 5.64 -28.72 21.12
C GLU A 339 4.81 -29.88 20.59
N THR A 340 3.68 -29.58 19.94
CA THR A 340 2.77 -30.58 19.42
C THR A 340 2.33 -30.27 17.99
N VAL A 341 2.27 -31.30 17.14
CA VAL A 341 1.68 -31.24 15.81
C VAL A 341 0.56 -32.28 15.71
N SER A 342 -0.62 -31.86 15.27
CA SER A 342 -1.80 -32.72 15.06
C SER A 342 -2.18 -32.74 13.59
N PHE A 343 -2.15 -33.87 12.94
CA PHE A 343 -2.70 -34.06 11.60
C PHE A 343 -4.14 -34.58 11.69
N LEU A 344 -5.06 -33.95 10.97
CA LEU A 344 -6.45 -34.36 10.87
C LEU A 344 -6.73 -35.21 9.61
N GLY A 345 -5.82 -35.18 8.62
CA GLY A 345 -5.90 -35.95 7.37
C GLY A 345 -5.61 -37.44 7.58
N GLU A 346 -6.24 -38.29 6.81
CA GLU A 346 -6.00 -39.76 6.88
C GLU A 346 -4.71 -40.19 6.17
N THR A 347 -4.17 -39.34 5.31
CA THR A 347 -2.91 -39.53 4.59
C THR A 347 -1.90 -38.45 4.92
N PRO A 348 -0.63 -38.78 5.12
CA PRO A 348 0.40 -37.76 5.34
C PRO A 348 0.55 -36.87 4.10
N PRO A 349 0.64 -35.53 4.26
CA PRO A 349 0.94 -34.65 3.16
C PRO A 349 2.24 -35.02 2.44
N SER A 350 2.19 -35.06 1.10
CA SER A 350 3.38 -35.37 0.29
C SER A 350 4.24 -34.13 0.06
N ALA A 351 5.56 -34.31 0.09
CA ALA A 351 6.50 -33.29 -0.29
C ALA A 351 6.57 -33.11 -1.81
N SER A 352 6.63 -31.88 -2.30
CA SER A 352 6.69 -31.58 -3.74
C SER A 352 8.02 -32.04 -4.39
N TYR A 353 9.10 -32.18 -3.62
CA TYR A 353 10.39 -32.63 -4.08
C TYR A 353 10.98 -33.70 -3.14
N SER A 354 11.55 -34.73 -3.71
CA SER A 354 12.05 -35.93 -3.00
C SER A 354 13.34 -35.75 -2.20
N TRP A 355 13.95 -34.58 -2.21
CA TRP A 355 15.27 -34.33 -1.62
C TRP A 355 15.24 -34.12 -0.12
N ASN A 356 14.12 -33.63 0.42
CA ASN A 356 13.98 -33.37 1.84
C ASN A 356 12.50 -33.38 2.23
N ASN A 357 12.06 -34.48 2.83
CA ASN A 357 10.70 -34.61 3.36
C ASN A 357 10.58 -34.12 4.81
N ASN A 358 11.59 -33.43 5.34
CA ASN A 358 11.59 -33.01 6.73
C ASN A 358 10.75 -31.77 6.97
N ILE A 359 9.42 -31.94 6.96
CA ILE A 359 8.48 -30.84 7.27
C ILE A 359 8.59 -30.33 8.72
N PHE A 360 9.33 -31.03 9.59
CA PHE A 360 9.58 -30.67 10.98
C PHE A 360 10.96 -30.03 11.19
N ALA A 361 11.65 -29.67 10.09
CA ALA A 361 12.97 -29.09 10.19
C ALA A 361 12.96 -27.85 11.07
N ASP A 362 13.92 -27.79 11.99
CA ASP A 362 14.11 -26.70 12.95
C ASP A 362 12.95 -26.47 13.94
N MET A 363 12.10 -27.50 14.15
CA MET A 363 11.12 -27.54 15.23
C MET A 363 11.74 -28.11 16.51
N ALA A 364 12.71 -27.37 17.08
CA ALA A 364 13.50 -27.87 18.22
C ALA A 364 12.67 -28.18 19.48
N GLY A 365 11.47 -27.58 19.61
CA GLY A 365 10.54 -27.81 20.71
C GLY A 365 9.63 -29.02 20.56
N LEU A 366 9.61 -29.69 19.38
CA LEU A 366 8.63 -30.73 19.07
C LEU A 366 8.82 -31.97 19.98
N LYS A 367 7.74 -32.38 20.64
CA LYS A 367 7.68 -33.49 21.59
C LYS A 367 6.70 -34.61 21.15
N THR A 368 5.66 -34.24 20.41
CA THR A 368 4.59 -35.17 20.07
C THR A 368 3.93 -34.87 18.73
N VAL A 369 3.72 -35.89 17.92
CA VAL A 369 2.93 -35.80 16.69
C VAL A 369 1.72 -36.71 16.83
N TYR A 370 0.52 -36.11 16.71
CA TYR A 370 -0.76 -36.81 16.72
C TYR A 370 -1.23 -37.08 15.29
N VAL A 371 -1.71 -38.29 15.04
CA VAL A 371 -2.25 -38.70 13.74
C VAL A 371 -3.60 -39.41 13.91
N PRO A 372 -4.49 -39.45 12.91
CA PRO A 372 -5.78 -40.11 13.01
C PRO A 372 -5.63 -41.57 13.36
N LYS A 373 -6.64 -42.10 14.07
CA LYS A 373 -6.68 -43.54 14.46
C LYS A 373 -6.58 -44.43 13.23
N GLY A 374 -5.62 -45.36 13.24
CA GLY A 374 -5.40 -46.31 12.15
C GLY A 374 -4.40 -45.86 11.08
N THR A 375 -3.92 -44.60 11.12
CA THR A 375 -2.99 -44.05 10.11
C THR A 375 -1.53 -44.04 10.56
N TYR A 376 -1.24 -44.47 11.79
CA TYR A 376 0.11 -44.42 12.37
C TYR A 376 1.19 -44.97 11.43
N LYS A 377 0.93 -46.15 10.78
CA LYS A 377 1.92 -46.73 9.89
C LYS A 377 2.24 -45.82 8.70
N ALA A 378 1.24 -45.20 8.07
CA ALA A 378 1.44 -44.32 6.93
C ALA A 378 2.26 -43.08 7.30
N TYR A 379 1.96 -42.47 8.45
CA TYR A 379 2.69 -41.29 8.94
C TYR A 379 4.10 -41.65 9.42
N SER A 380 4.27 -42.79 10.08
CA SER A 380 5.58 -43.28 10.49
C SER A 380 6.45 -43.61 9.28
N ASP A 381 5.92 -44.24 8.24
CA ASP A 381 6.68 -44.54 7.02
C ASP A 381 7.06 -43.25 6.28
N ALA A 382 6.22 -42.18 6.35
CA ALA A 382 6.48 -40.92 5.69
C ALA A 382 7.51 -40.02 6.41
N TYR A 383 7.49 -40.00 7.75
CA TYR A 383 8.17 -38.96 8.52
C TYR A 383 9.16 -39.43 9.58
N ARG A 384 9.25 -40.72 9.89
CA ARG A 384 10.06 -41.27 10.99
C ARG A 384 11.52 -40.85 10.97
N GLU A 385 12.12 -40.78 9.77
CA GLU A 385 13.53 -40.38 9.64
C GLU A 385 13.75 -38.87 9.87
N ASN A 386 12.66 -38.12 9.92
CA ASN A 386 12.66 -36.66 9.99
C ASN A 386 12.19 -36.11 11.35
N LEU A 387 11.71 -37.01 12.23
CA LEU A 387 11.27 -36.65 13.58
C LEU A 387 12.50 -36.51 14.49
N PRO A 388 12.52 -35.56 15.45
CA PRO A 388 13.49 -35.55 16.52
C PRO A 388 13.50 -36.86 17.27
N GLU A 389 14.68 -37.31 17.78
CA GLU A 389 14.81 -38.60 18.52
C GLU A 389 13.91 -38.67 19.76
N THR A 390 13.39 -37.57 20.20
CA THR A 390 12.54 -37.43 21.41
C THR A 390 11.05 -37.57 21.10
N VAL A 391 10.62 -37.68 19.85
CA VAL A 391 9.22 -37.69 19.39
C VAL A 391 8.67 -39.10 19.16
#